data_9b9a089c531754ee9d67bdf5c50bbe55
#
_entry.id   9b9a089c531754ee9d67bdf5c50bbe55
#
_cell.length_a   1.000
_cell.length_b   1.000
_cell.length_c   1.000
_cell.angle_alpha   90.00
_cell.angle_beta   90.00
_cell.angle_gamma   90.00
#
_symmetry.space_group_name_H-M   'P 1'
#
loop_
_entity.id
_entity.type
_entity.pdbx_description
1 polymer ?
#
loop_
_entity_poly.entity_id
_entity_poly.type
_entity_poly.pdbx_seq_one_letter_code
_entity_poly.pdbx_strand_id
1 'polypeptide(L)'
;MHYAPHYLLVPSRFAESLLACLAIAALGCGGEKPPAPSAAAAVSADADGLCRRIDAVLRHTREERLLDAGVHGAWQVVHGVLAFGPDFPLAAKGGTTPALGYLLEGGSLVGWKLRPGSPGVIAIVEEGSTMGQGHPDQWLGYLSQCGVGAGGDRLAGGIPLDAPLVVGGRKFTVADLLAQAQHDIRAGQEATWTLMALSAWLPPAASWTAGDGESWTTERVVQMEAAADIPSAACGGAHRLYSLAAAVNAHRRATGGPPTGGWAEAARVVDASLDRARRFQQPDGSFAVRPFERPGTSPDVFDRLSATGHVFEVLALALDDERLAEPWVARAAERLVSLMEQTADLDVECGGLYHAAHGLALYRHRICAP
;
A
#
# COMPACT_ATOMS: atom_id res chain seq x y z
N MET A 1 -6.83 28.96 21.75
CA MET A 1 -8.25 28.82 22.08
C MET A 1 -8.55 27.33 22.16
N HIS A 2 -8.77 26.84 23.40
CA HIS A 2 -9.01 25.41 23.65
C HIS A 2 -10.52 25.15 23.53
N TYR A 3 -10.91 24.21 22.68
CA TYR A 3 -12.24 23.63 22.71
C TYR A 3 -12.18 22.27 23.42
N ALA A 4 -12.92 22.14 24.53
CA ALA A 4 -13.16 20.89 25.22
C ALA A 4 -14.50 20.30 24.74
N PRO A 5 -14.61 19.00 24.49
CA PRO A 5 -15.89 18.36 24.20
C PRO A 5 -16.62 17.98 25.50
N HIS A 6 -17.91 18.31 25.57
CA HIS A 6 -18.82 17.90 26.61
C HIS A 6 -19.26 16.45 26.40
N TYR A 7 -18.99 15.58 27.37
CA TYR A 7 -19.54 14.23 27.45
C TYR A 7 -20.91 14.27 28.13
N LEU A 8 -21.95 13.81 27.45
CA LEU A 8 -23.25 13.49 28.03
C LEU A 8 -23.25 12.02 28.47
N LEU A 9 -23.40 11.81 29.77
CA LEU A 9 -23.57 10.49 30.40
C LEU A 9 -25.06 10.06 30.26
N VAL A 10 -25.30 8.85 29.75
CA VAL A 10 -26.60 8.17 29.74
C VAL A 10 -26.55 7.02 30.75
N PRO A 11 -27.52 6.91 31.67
CA PRO A 11 -27.49 5.89 32.73
C PRO A 11 -27.93 4.52 32.24
N SER A 12 -27.19 3.47 32.64
CA SER A 12 -27.52 2.06 32.43
C SER A 12 -28.67 1.63 33.31
N ARG A 13 -29.65 0.94 32.72
CA ARG A 13 -30.68 0.17 33.47
C ARG A 13 -30.29 -1.30 33.46
N PHE A 14 -30.06 -1.84 34.66
CA PHE A 14 -30.01 -3.27 34.92
C PHE A 14 -31.41 -3.86 34.80
N ALA A 15 -31.55 -4.98 34.11
CA ALA A 15 -32.71 -5.86 34.21
C ALA A 15 -32.19 -7.27 34.53
N GLU A 16 -32.54 -7.71 35.72
CA GLU A 16 -32.40 -9.10 36.19
C GLU A 16 -33.36 -10.01 35.45
N SER A 17 -32.91 -11.19 35.05
CA SER A 17 -33.80 -12.26 34.63
C SER A 17 -33.32 -13.62 35.14
N LEU A 18 -34.25 -14.27 35.82
CA LEU A 18 -34.19 -15.52 36.56
C LEU A 18 -33.66 -16.71 35.75
N LEU A 19 -32.89 -17.56 36.48
CA LEU A 19 -32.61 -18.96 36.13
C LEU A 19 -33.89 -19.79 36.12
N ALA A 20 -34.10 -20.57 35.05
CA ALA A 20 -34.95 -21.74 35.03
C ALA A 20 -34.11 -22.97 34.65
N CYS A 21 -33.84 -23.84 35.63
CA CYS A 21 -33.25 -25.17 35.42
C CYS A 21 -34.31 -26.11 34.81
N LEU A 22 -34.05 -26.63 33.61
CA LEU A 22 -34.74 -27.84 33.09
C LEU A 22 -33.68 -28.93 32.90
N ALA A 23 -33.82 -29.98 33.72
CA ALA A 23 -33.12 -31.24 33.55
C ALA A 23 -33.76 -32.05 32.41
N ILE A 24 -33.03 -32.32 31.35
CA ILE A 24 -33.42 -33.27 30.31
C ILE A 24 -32.49 -34.48 30.42
N ALA A 25 -33.11 -35.63 30.65
CA ALA A 25 -32.44 -36.92 30.73
C ALA A 25 -31.79 -37.31 29.41
N ALA A 26 -30.50 -37.69 29.45
CA ALA A 26 -29.76 -38.18 28.34
C ALA A 26 -30.15 -39.63 28.04
N LEU A 27 -30.73 -39.85 26.86
CA LEU A 27 -30.76 -41.13 26.19
C LEU A 27 -29.55 -41.20 25.29
N GLY A 28 -28.60 -42.10 25.63
CA GLY A 28 -27.39 -42.33 24.88
C GLY A 28 -27.65 -42.97 23.52
N CYS A 29 -27.30 -42.24 22.45
CA CYS A 29 -26.93 -42.87 21.19
C CYS A 29 -25.42 -42.70 21.04
N GLY A 30 -24.71 -43.83 21.10
CA GLY A 30 -23.28 -43.88 20.82
C GLY A 30 -22.99 -43.59 19.34
N GLY A 31 -22.83 -42.32 19.03
CA GLY A 31 -22.26 -41.89 17.78
C GLY A 31 -20.76 -41.69 17.97
N GLU A 32 -19.95 -42.42 17.27
CA GLU A 32 -18.50 -42.19 17.20
C GLU A 32 -18.24 -40.73 16.83
N LYS A 33 -17.55 -40.05 17.72
CA LYS A 33 -17.13 -38.67 17.47
C LYS A 33 -16.18 -38.70 16.27
N PRO A 34 -16.43 -37.93 15.20
CA PRO A 34 -15.52 -37.92 14.06
C PRO A 34 -14.10 -37.59 14.55
N PRO A 35 -13.05 -38.22 13.99
CA PRO A 35 -11.69 -37.95 14.38
C PRO A 35 -11.40 -36.46 14.23
N ALA A 36 -10.71 -35.87 15.22
CA ALA A 36 -10.26 -34.52 15.14
C ALA A 36 -9.40 -34.32 13.87
N PRO A 37 -9.57 -33.22 13.13
CA PRO A 37 -8.76 -32.98 11.95
C PRO A 37 -7.27 -33.04 12.30
N SER A 38 -6.45 -33.55 11.41
CA SER A 38 -5.00 -33.57 11.61
C SER A 38 -4.50 -32.10 11.73
N ALA A 39 -3.39 -31.91 12.45
CA ALA A 39 -2.80 -30.56 12.60
C ALA A 39 -2.56 -29.86 11.23
N ALA A 40 -2.17 -30.63 10.21
CA ALA A 40 -2.02 -30.11 8.84
C ALA A 40 -3.36 -29.67 8.22
N ALA A 41 -4.46 -30.45 8.45
CA ALA A 41 -5.80 -30.07 7.97
C ALA A 41 -6.36 -28.84 8.74
N ALA A 42 -6.02 -28.69 10.01
CA ALA A 42 -6.41 -27.50 10.80
C ALA A 42 -5.66 -26.24 10.33
N VAL A 43 -4.36 -26.35 10.04
CA VAL A 43 -3.55 -25.24 9.49
C VAL A 43 -4.04 -24.84 8.10
N SER A 44 -4.38 -25.79 7.23
CA SER A 44 -4.95 -25.51 5.89
C SER A 44 -6.33 -24.83 6.00
N ALA A 45 -7.21 -25.32 6.88
CA ALA A 45 -8.53 -24.70 7.06
C ALA A 45 -8.49 -23.27 7.62
N ASP A 46 -7.49 -22.96 8.44
CA ASP A 46 -7.25 -21.62 8.98
C ASP A 46 -6.71 -20.67 7.90
N ALA A 47 -5.80 -21.14 7.05
CA ALA A 47 -5.29 -20.37 5.92
C ALA A 47 -6.39 -20.06 4.89
N ASP A 48 -7.23 -21.05 4.54
CA ASP A 48 -8.38 -20.84 3.65
C ASP A 48 -9.40 -19.86 4.26
N GLY A 49 -9.56 -19.86 5.57
CA GLY A 49 -10.37 -18.91 6.32
C GLY A 49 -9.89 -17.48 6.16
N LEU A 50 -8.59 -17.26 6.35
CA LEU A 50 -7.95 -15.94 6.18
C LEU A 50 -8.08 -15.46 4.74
N CYS A 51 -7.81 -16.29 3.75
CA CYS A 51 -7.90 -15.92 2.33
C CYS A 51 -9.32 -15.48 1.93
N ARG A 52 -10.36 -16.17 2.40
CA ARG A 52 -11.77 -15.73 2.18
C ARG A 52 -12.08 -14.39 2.83
N ARG A 53 -11.56 -14.13 4.02
CA ARG A 53 -11.74 -12.81 4.69
C ARG A 53 -10.99 -11.70 3.95
N ILE A 54 -9.77 -11.97 3.45
CA ILE A 54 -9.04 -11.04 2.59
C ILE A 54 -9.87 -10.69 1.36
N ASP A 55 -10.40 -11.70 0.64
CA ASP A 55 -11.25 -11.46 -0.53
C ASP A 55 -12.49 -10.62 -0.19
N ALA A 56 -13.10 -10.84 0.98
CA ALA A 56 -14.27 -10.09 1.41
C ALA A 56 -13.96 -8.61 1.70
N VAL A 57 -12.88 -8.30 2.45
CA VAL A 57 -12.51 -6.91 2.76
C VAL A 57 -12.01 -6.16 1.54
N LEU A 58 -11.29 -6.82 0.61
CA LEU A 58 -10.84 -6.22 -0.65
C LEU A 58 -12.04 -5.88 -1.55
N ARG A 59 -12.99 -6.81 -1.70
CA ARG A 59 -14.21 -6.56 -2.47
C ARG A 59 -15.03 -5.41 -1.86
N HIS A 60 -15.28 -5.41 -0.55
CA HIS A 60 -15.99 -4.34 0.14
C HIS A 60 -15.31 -2.97 -0.09
N THR A 61 -13.98 -2.91 0.10
CA THR A 61 -13.23 -1.67 -0.10
C THR A 61 -13.31 -1.16 -1.53
N ARG A 62 -13.30 -2.05 -2.52
CA ARG A 62 -13.39 -1.69 -3.93
C ARG A 62 -14.79 -1.25 -4.37
N GLU A 63 -15.83 -1.91 -3.87
CA GLU A 63 -17.20 -1.78 -4.40
C GLU A 63 -18.06 -0.81 -3.58
N GLU A 64 -17.87 -0.75 -2.25
CA GLU A 64 -18.71 0.04 -1.36
C GLU A 64 -18.09 1.40 -0.98
N ARG A 65 -16.77 1.59 -1.22
CA ARG A 65 -16.06 2.84 -0.92
C ARG A 65 -15.71 3.59 -2.21
N LEU A 66 -16.76 3.93 -2.97
CA LEU A 66 -16.61 4.59 -4.27
C LEU A 66 -16.06 6.02 -4.09
N LEU A 67 -14.91 6.30 -4.69
CA LEU A 67 -14.36 7.65 -4.75
C LEU A 67 -15.09 8.48 -5.82
N ASP A 68 -15.18 9.80 -5.58
CA ASP A 68 -15.84 10.76 -6.47
C ASP A 68 -14.86 11.84 -6.93
N ALA A 69 -14.75 12.05 -8.23
CA ALA A 69 -13.83 13.01 -8.84
C ALA A 69 -14.11 14.47 -8.44
N GLY A 70 -15.32 14.80 -8.02
CA GLY A 70 -15.70 16.12 -7.54
C GLY A 70 -15.35 16.38 -6.07
N VAL A 71 -14.96 15.33 -5.32
CA VAL A 71 -14.70 15.38 -3.88
C VAL A 71 -13.25 15.00 -3.57
N HIS A 72 -12.74 13.95 -4.23
CA HIS A 72 -11.44 13.36 -3.94
C HIS A 72 -10.36 13.88 -4.88
N GLY A 73 -9.16 14.12 -4.33
CA GLY A 73 -8.01 14.53 -5.11
C GLY A 73 -7.31 13.38 -5.84
N ALA A 74 -6.39 13.69 -6.73
CA ALA A 74 -5.63 12.70 -7.48
C ALA A 74 -4.83 11.75 -6.57
N TRP A 75 -4.34 12.26 -5.44
CA TRP A 75 -3.65 11.46 -4.43
C TRP A 75 -4.53 10.32 -3.90
N GLN A 76 -5.79 10.63 -3.55
CA GLN A 76 -6.74 9.63 -3.05
C GLN A 76 -7.14 8.63 -4.14
N VAL A 77 -7.42 9.13 -5.34
CA VAL A 77 -7.86 8.30 -6.47
C VAL A 77 -6.74 7.35 -6.93
N VAL A 78 -5.49 7.82 -7.00
CA VAL A 78 -4.37 6.98 -7.42
C VAL A 78 -4.03 5.89 -6.39
N HIS A 79 -4.31 6.10 -5.09
CA HIS A 79 -4.19 5.04 -4.09
C HIS A 79 -5.23 3.92 -4.32
N GLY A 80 -6.45 4.26 -4.73
CA GLY A 80 -7.44 3.25 -5.15
C GLY A 80 -6.96 2.46 -6.38
N VAL A 81 -6.36 3.14 -7.37
CA VAL A 81 -5.76 2.48 -8.54
C VAL A 81 -4.56 1.62 -8.14
N LEU A 82 -3.73 2.06 -7.20
CA LEU A 82 -2.63 1.26 -6.65
C LEU A 82 -3.13 -0.07 -6.08
N ALA A 83 -4.19 -0.02 -5.27
CA ALA A 83 -4.71 -1.19 -4.56
C ALA A 83 -5.47 -2.17 -5.48
N PHE A 84 -6.22 -1.65 -6.47
CA PHE A 84 -7.20 -2.43 -7.23
C PHE A 84 -6.95 -2.46 -8.74
N GLY A 85 -5.91 -1.80 -9.22
CA GLY A 85 -5.55 -1.77 -10.62
C GLY A 85 -6.30 -0.73 -11.46
N PRO A 86 -6.06 -0.75 -12.79
CA PRO A 86 -6.54 0.30 -13.71
C PRO A 86 -8.07 0.44 -13.79
N ASP A 87 -8.79 -0.64 -13.54
CA ASP A 87 -10.25 -0.68 -13.60
C ASP A 87 -10.93 -0.31 -12.26
N PHE A 88 -10.17 0.28 -11.31
CA PHE A 88 -10.75 0.78 -10.07
C PHE A 88 -11.85 1.80 -10.39
N PRO A 89 -13.07 1.64 -9.83
CA PRO A 89 -14.20 2.50 -10.18
C PRO A 89 -14.08 3.89 -9.53
N LEU A 90 -14.39 4.92 -10.32
CA LEU A 90 -14.45 6.32 -9.89
C LEU A 90 -15.79 6.91 -10.33
N ALA A 91 -16.54 7.51 -9.41
CA ALA A 91 -17.72 8.29 -9.75
C ALA A 91 -17.29 9.60 -10.42
N ALA A 92 -17.78 9.84 -11.64
CA ALA A 92 -17.50 11.05 -12.42
C ALA A 92 -18.59 11.30 -13.43
N LYS A 93 -18.94 12.57 -13.65
CA LYS A 93 -19.89 13.01 -14.70
C LYS A 93 -21.25 12.27 -14.69
N GLY A 94 -21.76 11.95 -13.50
CA GLY A 94 -23.06 11.28 -13.34
C GLY A 94 -23.06 9.77 -13.61
N GLY A 95 -21.89 9.14 -13.67
CA GLY A 95 -21.72 7.70 -13.82
C GLY A 95 -20.45 7.20 -13.15
N THR A 96 -20.05 5.99 -13.48
CA THR A 96 -18.81 5.37 -13.01
C THR A 96 -17.87 5.14 -14.21
N THR A 97 -16.59 5.43 -14.03
CA THR A 97 -15.54 5.26 -15.04
C THR A 97 -14.31 4.60 -14.42
N PRO A 98 -13.45 3.90 -15.20
CA PRO A 98 -12.15 3.47 -14.72
C PRO A 98 -11.29 4.66 -14.29
N ALA A 99 -10.83 4.65 -13.04
CA ALA A 99 -10.12 5.78 -12.45
C ALA A 99 -8.82 6.11 -13.19
N LEU A 100 -8.07 5.09 -13.61
CA LEU A 100 -6.82 5.32 -14.34
C LEU A 100 -7.07 6.00 -15.69
N GLY A 101 -8.07 5.54 -16.47
CA GLY A 101 -8.45 6.19 -17.72
C GLY A 101 -8.82 7.65 -17.51
N TYR A 102 -9.62 7.93 -16.47
CA TYR A 102 -9.99 9.30 -16.12
C TYR A 102 -8.77 10.18 -15.79
N LEU A 103 -7.79 9.65 -15.03
CA LEU A 103 -6.55 10.35 -14.71
C LEU A 103 -5.70 10.65 -15.95
N LEU A 104 -5.52 9.64 -16.82
CA LEU A 104 -4.68 9.76 -18.03
C LEU A 104 -5.31 10.65 -19.11
N GLU A 105 -6.64 10.70 -19.18
CA GLU A 105 -7.38 11.57 -20.10
C GLU A 105 -7.46 13.04 -19.65
N GLY A 106 -6.81 13.37 -18.54
CA GLY A 106 -6.77 14.75 -18.00
C GLY A 106 -8.05 15.12 -17.28
N GLY A 107 -8.73 14.17 -16.66
CA GLY A 107 -9.89 14.40 -15.81
C GLY A 107 -9.57 15.37 -14.67
N SER A 108 -10.51 16.28 -14.38
CA SER A 108 -10.36 17.28 -13.32
C SER A 108 -10.52 16.62 -11.95
N LEU A 109 -9.57 16.86 -11.05
CA LEU A 109 -9.54 16.38 -9.68
C LEU A 109 -9.22 17.53 -8.72
N VAL A 110 -9.68 17.38 -7.48
CA VAL A 110 -9.47 18.39 -6.45
C VAL A 110 -7.99 18.40 -5.99
N GLY A 111 -7.44 19.57 -5.79
CA GLY A 111 -6.18 19.81 -5.08
C GLY A 111 -4.91 19.37 -5.79
N TRP A 112 -5.01 18.74 -6.97
CA TRP A 112 -3.82 18.30 -7.70
C TRP A 112 -4.03 18.47 -9.21
N LYS A 113 -2.97 18.85 -9.91
CA LYS A 113 -3.03 18.96 -11.38
C LYS A 113 -1.69 18.62 -12.02
N LEU A 114 -1.79 18.26 -13.31
CA LEU A 114 -0.64 18.13 -14.19
C LEU A 114 -0.50 19.41 -15.02
N ARG A 115 0.72 19.82 -15.26
CA ARG A 115 1.04 20.90 -16.19
C ARG A 115 2.21 20.53 -17.11
N PRO A 116 2.28 21.08 -18.31
CA PRO A 116 3.47 20.95 -19.15
C PRO A 116 4.70 21.50 -18.40
N GLY A 117 5.78 20.72 -18.44
CA GLY A 117 7.11 21.05 -17.96
C GLY A 117 8.09 21.29 -19.10
N SER A 118 9.38 21.27 -18.79
CA SER A 118 10.47 21.23 -19.74
C SER A 118 11.55 20.33 -19.11
N PRO A 119 11.77 19.11 -19.64
CA PRO A 119 11.35 18.62 -20.98
C PRO A 119 9.97 17.95 -21.05
N GLY A 120 9.25 17.71 -19.95
CA GLY A 120 8.11 16.81 -19.94
C GLY A 120 6.85 17.34 -19.24
N VAL A 121 6.33 16.59 -18.25
CA VAL A 121 5.12 16.89 -17.49
C VAL A 121 5.43 16.92 -15.99
N ILE A 122 4.88 17.92 -15.31
CA ILE A 122 5.03 18.11 -13.86
C ILE A 122 3.69 17.87 -13.18
N ALA A 123 3.69 17.05 -12.13
CA ALA A 123 2.59 16.93 -11.20
C ALA A 123 2.77 17.93 -10.06
N ILE A 124 1.74 18.69 -9.73
CA ILE A 124 1.77 19.67 -8.65
C ILE A 124 0.55 19.52 -7.74
N VAL A 125 0.76 19.70 -6.43
CA VAL A 125 -0.32 19.91 -5.47
C VAL A 125 -0.70 21.39 -5.55
N GLU A 126 -1.99 21.69 -5.64
CA GLU A 126 -2.47 23.06 -5.69
C GLU A 126 -2.23 23.76 -4.35
N GLU A 127 -1.84 25.04 -4.40
CA GLU A 127 -1.62 25.86 -3.22
C GLU A 127 -2.87 25.88 -2.33
N GLY A 128 -2.69 25.73 -1.02
CA GLY A 128 -3.78 25.63 -0.05
C GLY A 128 -4.55 24.30 -0.04
N SER A 129 -4.17 23.33 -0.89
CA SER A 129 -4.79 22.01 -0.90
C SER A 129 -4.35 21.15 0.28
N THR A 130 -5.31 20.43 0.88
CA THR A 130 -5.07 19.41 1.91
C THR A 130 -5.29 17.99 1.38
N MET A 131 -5.51 17.85 0.07
CA MET A 131 -5.98 16.61 -0.58
C MET A 131 -4.82 15.68 -0.99
N GLY A 132 -3.65 15.82 -0.40
CA GLY A 132 -2.53 14.94 -0.66
C GLY A 132 -1.21 15.43 -0.08
N GLN A 133 -0.22 14.57 -0.13
CA GLN A 133 1.14 14.84 0.30
C GLN A 133 1.96 15.30 -0.92
N GLY A 134 2.60 16.44 -0.86
CA GLY A 134 3.37 17.01 -1.97
C GLY A 134 4.81 16.49 -2.02
N HIS A 135 5.01 15.19 -2.23
CA HIS A 135 6.35 14.63 -2.40
C HIS A 135 6.81 14.68 -3.86
N PRO A 136 8.12 14.86 -4.14
CA PRO A 136 8.63 14.79 -5.50
C PRO A 136 8.23 13.49 -6.19
N ASP A 137 7.71 13.60 -7.42
CA ASP A 137 7.33 12.48 -8.29
C ASP A 137 6.33 11.48 -7.69
N GLN A 138 5.60 11.84 -6.63
CA GLN A 138 4.68 10.94 -5.93
C GLN A 138 3.65 10.34 -6.89
N TRP A 139 3.05 11.15 -7.77
CA TRP A 139 2.07 10.68 -8.73
C TRP A 139 2.67 9.67 -9.73
N LEU A 140 3.89 9.96 -10.22
CA LEU A 140 4.64 9.08 -11.11
C LEU A 140 4.99 7.75 -10.42
N GLY A 141 5.43 7.80 -9.16
CA GLY A 141 5.75 6.62 -8.38
C GLY A 141 4.55 5.70 -8.19
N TYR A 142 3.37 6.23 -7.92
CA TYR A 142 2.15 5.42 -7.83
C TYR A 142 1.73 4.86 -9.18
N LEU A 143 1.79 5.63 -10.27
CA LEU A 143 1.52 5.12 -11.61
C LEU A 143 2.43 3.94 -11.96
N SER A 144 3.68 3.97 -11.54
CA SER A 144 4.63 2.88 -11.80
C SER A 144 4.27 1.57 -11.09
N GLN A 145 3.44 1.65 -10.05
CA GLN A 145 2.98 0.50 -9.25
C GLN A 145 1.59 0.01 -9.68
N CYS A 146 0.83 0.80 -10.44
CA CYS A 146 -0.53 0.49 -10.89
C CYS A 146 -0.58 -0.64 -11.94
N GLY A 147 0.17 -1.69 -11.78
CA GLY A 147 0.26 -2.78 -12.74
C GLY A 147 -0.24 -4.13 -12.24
N VAL A 148 -0.81 -4.17 -11.05
CA VAL A 148 -1.40 -5.41 -10.52
C VAL A 148 -2.88 -5.38 -10.85
N GLY A 149 -3.31 -6.15 -11.85
CA GLY A 149 -4.73 -6.33 -12.15
C GLY A 149 -5.46 -7.01 -10.99
N ALA A 150 -6.79 -6.87 -10.94
CA ALA A 150 -7.66 -7.49 -9.93
C ALA A 150 -7.51 -9.02 -9.84
N GLY A 151 -6.90 -9.68 -10.82
CA GLY A 151 -6.55 -11.09 -10.85
C GLY A 151 -5.14 -11.40 -10.35
N GLY A 152 -4.39 -10.41 -9.86
CA GLY A 152 -3.01 -10.61 -9.43
C GLY A 152 -2.00 -10.78 -10.57
N ASP A 153 -2.45 -10.78 -11.81
CA ASP A 153 -1.57 -10.77 -12.97
C ASP A 153 -0.87 -9.42 -13.04
N ARG A 154 0.40 -9.41 -12.67
CA ARG A 154 1.22 -8.24 -12.93
C ARG A 154 1.28 -8.01 -14.42
N LEU A 155 0.69 -6.91 -14.87
CA LEU A 155 1.14 -6.29 -16.11
C LEU A 155 2.63 -5.99 -15.87
N ALA A 156 3.52 -6.73 -16.55
CA ALA A 156 4.95 -6.57 -16.38
C ALA A 156 5.30 -5.09 -16.61
N GLY A 157 5.80 -4.42 -15.55
CA GLY A 157 6.22 -3.04 -15.61
C GLY A 157 5.15 -1.95 -15.41
N GLY A 158 3.95 -2.29 -14.91
CA GLY A 158 2.92 -1.26 -14.67
C GLY A 158 2.31 -0.71 -15.96
N ILE A 159 1.93 0.57 -15.94
CA ILE A 159 1.42 1.28 -17.13
C ILE A 159 2.57 1.42 -18.13
N PRO A 160 2.36 1.14 -19.44
CA PRO A 160 3.38 1.35 -20.46
C PRO A 160 3.84 2.82 -20.52
N LEU A 161 5.13 3.05 -20.77
CA LEU A 161 5.67 4.42 -20.90
C LEU A 161 5.05 5.22 -22.05
N ASP A 162 4.61 4.55 -23.11
CA ASP A 162 3.92 5.15 -24.25
C ASP A 162 2.42 5.34 -24.01
N ALA A 163 1.89 4.98 -22.83
CA ALA A 163 0.50 5.23 -22.49
C ALA A 163 0.18 6.72 -22.63
N PRO A 164 -0.90 7.08 -23.37
CA PRO A 164 -1.24 8.46 -23.63
C PRO A 164 -1.65 9.19 -22.34
N LEU A 165 -1.21 10.44 -22.23
CA LEU A 165 -1.51 11.34 -21.12
C LEU A 165 -1.96 12.68 -21.68
N VAL A 166 -3.12 13.18 -21.24
CA VAL A 166 -3.64 14.49 -21.63
C VAL A 166 -3.41 15.51 -20.51
N VAL A 167 -2.71 16.59 -20.84
CA VAL A 167 -2.39 17.66 -19.89
C VAL A 167 -2.73 19.02 -20.51
N GLY A 168 -3.68 19.74 -19.95
CA GLY A 168 -4.12 21.03 -20.46
C GLY A 168 -4.58 20.97 -21.94
N GLY A 169 -5.23 19.87 -22.33
CA GLY A 169 -5.69 19.64 -23.71
C GLY A 169 -4.59 19.22 -24.71
N ARG A 170 -3.34 19.08 -24.25
CA ARG A 170 -2.20 18.61 -25.07
C ARG A 170 -1.92 17.14 -24.79
N LYS A 171 -1.43 16.44 -25.82
CA LYS A 171 -1.06 15.02 -25.73
C LYS A 171 0.40 14.88 -25.27
N PHE A 172 0.60 14.06 -24.29
CA PHE A 172 1.86 13.59 -23.72
C PHE A 172 1.77 12.07 -23.54
N THR A 173 2.79 11.50 -22.95
CA THR A 173 2.85 10.10 -22.52
C THR A 173 3.34 10.00 -21.09
N VAL A 174 3.25 8.82 -20.48
CA VAL A 174 3.85 8.54 -19.17
C VAL A 174 5.37 8.74 -19.22
N ALA A 175 6.01 8.49 -20.37
CA ALA A 175 7.44 8.76 -20.56
C ALA A 175 7.81 10.24 -20.37
N ASP A 176 6.90 11.18 -20.66
CA ASP A 176 7.16 12.60 -20.42
C ASP A 176 7.19 12.96 -18.94
N LEU A 177 6.43 12.23 -18.08
CA LEU A 177 6.56 12.35 -16.63
C LEU A 177 7.91 11.82 -16.15
N LEU A 178 8.34 10.66 -16.64
CA LEU A 178 9.63 10.07 -16.29
C LEU A 178 10.79 10.95 -16.76
N ALA A 179 10.71 11.50 -17.97
CA ALA A 179 11.74 12.41 -18.49
C ALA A 179 11.85 13.69 -17.64
N GLN A 180 10.74 14.22 -17.14
CA GLN A 180 10.74 15.35 -16.22
C GLN A 180 11.37 14.99 -14.88
N ALA A 181 11.02 13.84 -14.30
CA ALA A 181 11.61 13.36 -13.05
C ALA A 181 13.13 13.15 -13.16
N GLN A 182 13.61 12.58 -14.28
CA GLN A 182 15.03 12.44 -14.57
C GLN A 182 15.74 13.79 -14.74
N HIS A 183 15.08 14.78 -15.33
CA HIS A 183 15.61 16.13 -15.46
C HIS A 183 15.70 16.87 -14.12
N ASP A 184 14.70 16.71 -13.27
CA ASP A 184 14.55 17.49 -12.04
C ASP A 184 15.28 16.90 -10.82
N ILE A 185 15.76 15.66 -10.90
CA ILE A 185 16.45 14.99 -9.78
C ILE A 185 17.69 15.77 -9.33
N ARG A 186 17.88 15.85 -8.01
CA ARG A 186 19.03 16.56 -7.39
C ARG A 186 19.61 15.74 -6.25
N ALA A 187 20.90 15.91 -6.01
CA ALA A 187 21.57 15.30 -4.87
C ALA A 187 20.99 15.80 -3.55
N GLY A 188 20.73 14.88 -2.62
CA GLY A 188 20.21 15.19 -1.28
C GLY A 188 18.71 15.47 -1.19
N GLN A 189 17.96 15.44 -2.29
CA GLN A 189 16.50 15.49 -2.24
C GLN A 189 15.90 14.11 -1.96
N GLU A 190 14.66 14.07 -1.52
CA GLU A 190 13.87 12.84 -1.47
C GLU A 190 13.62 12.34 -2.90
N ALA A 191 13.96 11.08 -3.16
CA ALA A 191 13.75 10.44 -4.46
C ALA A 191 13.00 9.10 -4.34
N THR A 192 12.26 8.92 -3.27
CA THR A 192 11.50 7.70 -2.97
C THR A 192 10.59 7.29 -4.12
N TRP A 193 9.73 8.20 -4.61
CA TRP A 193 8.81 7.89 -5.71
C TRP A 193 9.50 7.89 -7.08
N THR A 194 10.52 8.73 -7.26
CA THR A 194 11.39 8.68 -8.43
C THR A 194 12.02 7.29 -8.56
N LEU A 195 12.55 6.73 -7.46
CA LEU A 195 13.15 5.39 -7.46
C LEU A 195 12.14 4.28 -7.80
N MET A 196 10.89 4.38 -7.33
CA MET A 196 9.82 3.45 -7.73
C MET A 196 9.65 3.45 -9.26
N ALA A 197 9.54 4.63 -9.85
CA ALA A 197 9.37 4.81 -11.29
C ALA A 197 10.58 4.30 -12.09
N LEU A 198 11.79 4.67 -11.70
CA LEU A 198 13.03 4.19 -12.33
C LEU A 198 13.11 2.66 -12.28
N SER A 199 12.78 2.06 -11.14
CA SER A 199 12.84 0.61 -10.93
C SER A 199 11.80 -0.17 -11.74
N ALA A 200 10.66 0.46 -12.05
CA ALA A 200 9.60 -0.15 -12.83
C ALA A 200 9.88 -0.12 -14.33
N TRP A 201 10.45 0.96 -14.84
CA TRP A 201 10.53 1.22 -16.28
C TRP A 201 11.94 1.20 -16.86
N LEU A 202 12.98 1.37 -16.06
CA LEU A 202 14.34 1.43 -16.57
C LEU A 202 15.17 0.19 -16.13
N PRO A 203 16.14 -0.23 -16.96
CA PRO A 203 17.08 -1.25 -16.54
C PRO A 203 17.96 -0.73 -15.38
N PRO A 204 18.45 -1.61 -14.48
CA PRO A 204 19.31 -1.19 -13.37
C PRO A 204 20.56 -0.39 -13.79
N ALA A 205 21.10 -0.67 -14.97
CA ALA A 205 22.26 0.03 -15.52
C ALA A 205 21.91 1.36 -16.22
N ALA A 206 20.67 1.85 -16.14
CA ALA A 206 20.28 3.10 -16.78
C ALA A 206 21.07 4.29 -16.25
N SER A 207 21.42 5.20 -17.17
CA SER A 207 22.12 6.45 -16.86
C SER A 207 21.55 7.59 -17.69
N TRP A 208 21.60 8.81 -17.15
CA TRP A 208 21.12 10.03 -17.81
C TRP A 208 21.85 11.26 -17.27
N THR A 209 21.66 12.39 -17.92
CA THR A 209 22.11 13.70 -17.45
C THR A 209 20.90 14.49 -16.97
N ALA A 210 20.94 14.97 -15.74
CA ALA A 210 19.87 15.82 -15.18
C ALA A 210 19.96 17.26 -15.71
N GLY A 211 18.94 18.07 -15.46
CA GLY A 211 18.85 19.44 -15.95
C GLY A 211 19.90 20.41 -15.44
N ASP A 212 20.59 20.07 -14.35
CA ASP A 212 21.76 20.79 -13.84
C ASP A 212 23.09 20.36 -14.46
N GLY A 213 23.07 19.38 -15.37
CA GLY A 213 24.25 18.84 -16.03
C GLY A 213 24.91 17.68 -15.25
N GLU A 214 24.40 17.30 -14.09
CA GLU A 214 24.96 16.15 -13.34
C GLU A 214 24.62 14.82 -14.00
N SER A 215 25.56 13.89 -13.95
CA SER A 215 25.35 12.51 -14.39
C SER A 215 24.71 11.69 -13.28
N TRP A 216 23.65 10.98 -13.64
CA TRP A 216 22.88 10.11 -12.76
C TRP A 216 22.83 8.69 -13.28
N THR A 217 22.68 7.75 -12.35
CA THR A 217 22.36 6.34 -12.62
C THR A 217 21.26 5.89 -11.67
N THR A 218 20.54 4.83 -12.04
CA THR A 218 19.58 4.21 -11.12
C THR A 218 20.26 3.80 -9.81
N GLU A 219 21.50 3.26 -9.88
CA GLU A 219 22.26 2.88 -8.68
C GLU A 219 22.57 4.06 -7.77
N ARG A 220 22.93 5.23 -8.33
CA ARG A 220 23.15 6.47 -7.53
C ARG A 220 21.89 6.85 -6.74
N VAL A 221 20.71 6.71 -7.34
CA VAL A 221 19.44 6.98 -6.64
C VAL A 221 19.19 5.94 -5.54
N VAL A 222 19.44 4.66 -5.81
CA VAL A 222 19.34 3.59 -4.79
C VAL A 222 20.27 3.89 -3.61
N GLN A 223 21.51 4.27 -3.85
CA GLN A 223 22.49 4.61 -2.80
C GLN A 223 22.03 5.82 -1.98
N MET A 224 21.50 6.85 -2.64
CA MET A 224 21.01 8.05 -1.98
C MET A 224 19.83 7.73 -1.04
N GLU A 225 18.86 6.94 -1.50
CA GLU A 225 17.70 6.54 -0.69
C GLU A 225 18.09 5.54 0.43
N ALA A 226 19.03 4.63 0.18
CA ALA A 226 19.52 3.68 1.18
C ALA A 226 20.35 4.35 2.30
N ALA A 227 21.03 5.46 2.00
CA ALA A 227 21.80 6.22 2.99
C ALA A 227 20.96 7.19 3.83
N ALA A 228 19.71 7.46 3.42
CA ALA A 228 18.84 8.39 4.11
C ALA A 228 18.20 7.76 5.36
N ASP A 229 17.85 8.60 6.34
CA ASP A 229 17.21 8.14 7.57
C ASP A 229 15.80 7.60 7.31
N ILE A 230 15.59 6.32 7.62
CA ILE A 230 14.32 5.64 7.36
C ILE A 230 13.17 6.20 8.19
N PRO A 231 13.27 6.29 9.55
CA PRO A 231 12.15 6.74 10.38
C PRO A 231 11.66 8.17 10.12
N SER A 232 12.50 9.04 9.59
CA SER A 232 12.14 10.43 9.29
C SER A 232 11.42 10.61 7.96
N ALA A 233 11.42 9.58 7.10
CA ALA A 233 10.76 9.65 5.80
C ALA A 233 9.23 9.48 5.91
N ALA A 234 8.54 9.78 4.82
CA ALA A 234 7.08 9.72 4.74
C ALA A 234 6.51 8.38 5.25
N CYS A 235 5.41 8.47 6.00
CA CYS A 235 4.75 7.34 6.66
C CYS A 235 5.71 6.50 7.53
N GLY A 236 6.62 7.19 8.28
CA GLY A 236 7.59 6.55 9.16
C GLY A 236 8.63 5.71 8.41
N GLY A 237 8.85 5.96 7.12
CA GLY A 237 9.84 5.30 6.28
C GLY A 237 9.30 4.17 5.41
N ALA A 238 8.02 3.82 5.51
CA ALA A 238 7.44 2.70 4.76
C ALA A 238 7.60 2.87 3.25
N HIS A 239 7.29 4.06 2.71
CA HIS A 239 7.43 4.32 1.27
C HIS A 239 8.87 4.22 0.79
N ARG A 240 9.85 4.70 1.57
CA ARG A 240 11.27 4.56 1.24
C ARG A 240 11.69 3.10 1.22
N LEU A 241 11.28 2.30 2.22
CA LEU A 241 11.56 0.87 2.23
C LEU A 241 10.89 0.13 1.08
N TYR A 242 9.65 0.52 0.73
CA TYR A 242 8.97 -0.03 -0.44
C TYR A 242 9.76 0.26 -1.74
N SER A 243 10.22 1.50 -1.94
CA SER A 243 11.00 1.87 -3.12
C SER A 243 12.32 1.11 -3.22
N LEU A 244 13.04 0.96 -2.10
CA LEU A 244 14.27 0.18 -2.02
C LEU A 244 14.02 -1.30 -2.31
N ALA A 245 12.96 -1.89 -1.76
CA ALA A 245 12.57 -3.27 -2.05
C ALA A 245 12.20 -3.47 -3.53
N ALA A 246 11.47 -2.53 -4.13
CA ALA A 246 11.13 -2.53 -5.55
C ALA A 246 12.40 -2.51 -6.43
N ALA A 247 13.36 -1.65 -6.08
CA ALA A 247 14.64 -1.54 -6.79
C ALA A 247 15.47 -2.84 -6.68
N VAL A 248 15.57 -3.41 -5.48
CA VAL A 248 16.25 -4.70 -5.24
C VAL A 248 15.61 -5.82 -6.07
N ASN A 249 14.27 -5.88 -6.07
CA ASN A 249 13.54 -6.88 -6.84
C ASN A 249 13.71 -6.68 -8.36
N ALA A 250 13.73 -5.44 -8.84
CA ALA A 250 14.01 -5.13 -10.25
C ALA A 250 15.42 -5.57 -10.64
N HIS A 251 16.42 -5.30 -9.80
CA HIS A 251 17.79 -5.74 -10.02
C HIS A 251 17.91 -7.27 -10.06
N ARG A 252 17.30 -7.99 -9.09
CA ARG A 252 17.30 -9.46 -9.07
C ARG A 252 16.68 -10.05 -10.33
N ARG A 253 15.54 -9.51 -10.80
CA ARG A 253 14.90 -9.96 -12.05
C ARG A 253 15.79 -9.72 -13.28
N ALA A 254 16.45 -8.57 -13.34
CA ALA A 254 17.27 -8.21 -14.48
C ALA A 254 18.60 -9.00 -14.57
N THR A 255 19.19 -9.34 -13.42
CA THR A 255 20.50 -10.00 -13.36
C THR A 255 20.42 -11.51 -13.15
N GLY A 256 19.27 -12.01 -12.65
CA GLY A 256 19.11 -13.44 -12.27
C GLY A 256 19.94 -13.85 -11.05
N GLY A 257 20.56 -12.90 -10.33
CA GLY A 257 21.47 -13.17 -9.22
C GLY A 257 21.19 -12.34 -7.97
N PRO A 258 22.01 -12.52 -6.92
CA PRO A 258 21.91 -11.72 -5.71
C PRO A 258 22.21 -10.24 -6.00
N PRO A 259 21.64 -9.31 -5.21
CA PRO A 259 21.94 -7.88 -5.37
C PRO A 259 23.41 -7.59 -5.04
N THR A 260 24.02 -6.68 -5.80
CA THR A 260 25.40 -6.23 -5.64
C THR A 260 25.45 -4.70 -5.52
N GLY A 261 26.59 -4.11 -5.14
CA GLY A 261 26.77 -2.65 -5.08
C GLY A 261 25.71 -1.96 -4.24
N GLY A 262 25.12 -0.89 -4.74
CA GLY A 262 24.07 -0.11 -4.08
C GLY A 262 22.81 -0.93 -3.78
N TRP A 263 22.47 -1.91 -4.62
CA TRP A 263 21.30 -2.79 -4.36
C TRP A 263 21.54 -3.75 -3.20
N ALA A 264 22.79 -4.20 -2.96
CA ALA A 264 23.11 -5.01 -1.77
C ALA A 264 22.98 -4.18 -0.49
N GLU A 265 23.37 -2.90 -0.53
CA GLU A 265 23.16 -1.97 0.58
C GLU A 265 21.66 -1.77 0.83
N ALA A 266 20.88 -1.48 -0.20
CA ALA A 266 19.42 -1.34 -0.12
C ALA A 266 18.76 -2.60 0.48
N ALA A 267 19.15 -3.79 0.04
CA ALA A 267 18.64 -5.04 0.59
C ALA A 267 18.92 -5.16 2.09
N ARG A 268 20.13 -4.81 2.55
CA ARG A 268 20.46 -4.82 3.98
C ARG A 268 19.66 -3.81 4.79
N VAL A 269 19.41 -2.62 4.25
CA VAL A 269 18.56 -1.60 4.89
C VAL A 269 17.12 -2.10 5.03
N VAL A 270 16.58 -2.70 3.98
CA VAL A 270 15.23 -3.29 4.00
C VAL A 270 15.16 -4.41 5.03
N ASP A 271 16.04 -5.41 4.97
CA ASP A 271 16.04 -6.55 5.89
C ASP A 271 16.18 -6.11 7.36
N ALA A 272 17.11 -5.21 7.67
CA ALA A 272 17.29 -4.69 9.01
C ALA A 272 16.06 -3.94 9.54
N SER A 273 15.33 -3.23 8.66
CA SER A 273 14.11 -2.51 9.01
C SER A 273 12.95 -3.48 9.25
N LEU A 274 12.81 -4.51 8.42
CA LEU A 274 11.79 -5.54 8.61
C LEU A 274 12.02 -6.37 9.87
N ASP A 275 13.28 -6.71 10.19
CA ASP A 275 13.62 -7.37 11.46
C ASP A 275 13.28 -6.50 12.67
N ARG A 276 13.41 -5.17 12.54
CA ARG A 276 13.01 -4.22 13.58
C ARG A 276 11.49 -4.17 13.71
N ALA A 277 10.75 -4.10 12.60
CA ALA A 277 9.30 -4.14 12.60
C ALA A 277 8.77 -5.44 13.25
N ARG A 278 9.36 -6.60 12.91
CA ARG A 278 9.06 -7.89 13.55
C ARG A 278 9.25 -7.86 15.07
N ARG A 279 10.37 -7.27 15.55
CA ARG A 279 10.64 -7.15 16.99
C ARG A 279 9.64 -6.26 17.72
N PHE A 280 9.08 -5.27 17.02
CA PHE A 280 8.13 -4.31 17.59
C PHE A 280 6.68 -4.65 17.26
N GLN A 281 6.42 -5.81 16.63
CA GLN A 281 5.06 -6.29 16.38
C GLN A 281 4.33 -6.46 17.71
N GLN A 282 3.10 -6.00 17.77
CA GLN A 282 2.25 -6.11 18.94
C GLN A 282 1.73 -7.54 19.12
N PRO A 283 1.32 -7.94 20.34
CA PRO A 283 0.76 -9.28 20.59
C PRO A 283 -0.47 -9.60 19.71
N ASP A 284 -1.26 -8.59 19.32
CA ASP A 284 -2.44 -8.74 18.47
C ASP A 284 -2.11 -8.85 16.97
N GLY A 285 -0.83 -8.81 16.60
CA GLY A 285 -0.35 -8.89 15.22
C GLY A 285 -0.18 -7.54 14.51
N SER A 286 -0.71 -6.44 15.05
CA SER A 286 -0.50 -5.10 14.48
C SER A 286 0.97 -4.66 14.60
N PHE A 287 1.37 -3.68 13.78
CA PHE A 287 2.68 -3.08 13.92
C PHE A 287 2.62 -1.82 14.79
N ALA A 288 3.79 -1.47 15.36
CA ALA A 288 3.96 -0.24 16.10
C ALA A 288 3.68 0.97 15.19
N VAL A 289 3.18 2.08 15.74
CA VAL A 289 2.95 3.32 14.97
C VAL A 289 4.25 3.98 14.47
N ARG A 290 5.39 3.59 15.05
CA ARG A 290 6.74 3.90 14.55
C ARG A 290 7.55 2.62 14.37
N PRO A 291 7.18 1.79 13.37
CA PRO A 291 7.59 0.38 13.31
C PRO A 291 9.09 0.19 13.12
N PHE A 292 9.76 1.16 12.51
CA PHE A 292 11.19 1.09 12.21
C PHE A 292 12.05 1.88 13.22
N GLU A 293 11.42 2.49 14.24
CA GLU A 293 12.10 3.29 15.25
C GLU A 293 12.02 2.66 16.66
N ARG A 294 10.78 2.38 17.14
CA ARG A 294 10.53 1.97 18.52
C ARG A 294 9.21 1.20 18.68
N PRO A 295 9.08 0.39 19.74
CA PRO A 295 7.81 -0.24 20.07
C PRO A 295 6.77 0.81 20.49
N GLY A 296 5.50 0.46 20.36
CA GLY A 296 4.37 1.29 20.78
C GLY A 296 3.15 1.06 19.90
N THR A 297 1.98 1.40 20.45
CA THR A 297 0.70 1.30 19.75
C THR A 297 -0.10 2.59 19.96
N SER A 298 -1.17 2.76 19.20
CA SER A 298 -2.15 3.83 19.38
C SER A 298 -3.50 3.25 19.83
N PRO A 299 -4.25 3.93 20.68
CA PRO A 299 -5.64 3.58 20.93
C PRO A 299 -6.54 3.82 19.70
N ASP A 300 -6.11 4.68 18.78
CA ASP A 300 -6.83 4.99 17.56
C ASP A 300 -6.76 3.82 16.56
N VAL A 301 -7.91 3.37 16.08
CA VAL A 301 -8.00 2.28 15.10
C VAL A 301 -7.43 2.68 13.74
N PHE A 302 -7.55 3.95 13.36
CA PHE A 302 -7.04 4.46 12.08
C PHE A 302 -5.51 4.52 12.07
N ASP A 303 -4.88 4.96 13.14
CA ASP A 303 -3.42 4.91 13.30
C ASP A 303 -2.90 3.48 13.18
N ARG A 304 -3.59 2.51 13.81
CA ARG A 304 -3.23 1.09 13.75
C ARG A 304 -3.43 0.50 12.36
N LEU A 305 -4.53 0.86 11.69
CA LEU A 305 -4.79 0.46 10.30
C LEU A 305 -3.70 1.00 9.38
N SER A 306 -3.41 2.30 9.45
CA SER A 306 -2.40 2.95 8.63
C SER A 306 -1.00 2.37 8.86
N ALA A 307 -0.54 2.31 10.13
CA ALA A 307 0.79 1.78 10.44
C ALA A 307 0.93 0.30 10.03
N THR A 308 -0.10 -0.53 10.32
CA THR A 308 -0.04 -1.95 9.97
C THR A 308 -0.11 -2.15 8.46
N GLY A 309 -0.95 -1.39 7.76
CA GLY A 309 -1.11 -1.45 6.30
C GLY A 309 0.18 -1.11 5.56
N HIS A 310 0.81 0.00 5.89
CA HIS A 310 2.06 0.42 5.26
C HIS A 310 3.20 -0.59 5.49
N VAL A 311 3.37 -1.11 6.72
CA VAL A 311 4.40 -2.12 6.98
C VAL A 311 4.08 -3.41 6.23
N PHE A 312 2.82 -3.84 6.24
CA PHE A 312 2.40 -5.07 5.61
C PHE A 312 2.60 -5.03 4.08
N GLU A 313 2.36 -3.88 3.47
CA GLU A 313 2.64 -3.66 2.04
C GLU A 313 4.14 -3.84 1.72
N VAL A 314 5.03 -3.32 2.56
CA VAL A 314 6.48 -3.54 2.41
C VAL A 314 6.84 -5.01 2.57
N LEU A 315 6.27 -5.71 3.57
CA LEU A 315 6.47 -7.15 3.76
C LEU A 315 6.04 -7.94 2.52
N ALA A 316 4.83 -7.65 2.02
CA ALA A 316 4.27 -8.35 0.87
C ALA A 316 5.07 -8.16 -0.42
N LEU A 317 5.84 -7.07 -0.55
CA LEU A 317 6.73 -6.82 -1.67
C LEU A 317 8.15 -7.40 -1.46
N ALA A 318 8.70 -7.23 -0.26
CA ALA A 318 10.13 -7.44 0.00
C ALA A 318 10.48 -8.89 0.35
N LEU A 319 9.61 -9.60 1.08
CA LEU A 319 9.87 -10.96 1.52
C LEU A 319 9.71 -11.95 0.36
N ASP A 320 10.51 -13.01 0.35
CA ASP A 320 10.25 -14.19 -0.48
C ASP A 320 9.03 -14.99 0.06
N ASP A 321 8.57 -15.98 -0.69
CA ASP A 321 7.34 -16.73 -0.35
C ASP A 321 7.49 -17.53 0.95
N GLU A 322 8.69 -18.05 1.25
CA GLU A 322 8.98 -18.79 2.48
C GLU A 322 8.84 -17.88 3.71
N ARG A 323 9.50 -16.70 3.69
CA ARG A 323 9.41 -15.71 4.77
C ARG A 323 8.01 -15.08 4.86
N LEU A 324 7.34 -14.90 3.73
CA LEU A 324 5.98 -14.33 3.69
C LEU A 324 4.95 -15.29 4.33
N ALA A 325 5.20 -16.61 4.30
CA ALA A 325 4.39 -17.62 4.96
C ALA A 325 4.69 -17.79 6.47
N GLU A 326 5.66 -17.06 7.04
CA GLU A 326 5.97 -17.17 8.47
C GLU A 326 4.78 -16.75 9.36
N PRO A 327 4.59 -17.41 10.53
CA PRO A 327 3.43 -17.17 11.40
C PRO A 327 3.25 -15.72 11.87
N TRP A 328 4.34 -14.93 12.00
CA TRP A 328 4.24 -13.53 12.41
C TRP A 328 3.65 -12.65 11.28
N VAL A 329 3.92 -12.99 10.02
CA VAL A 329 3.32 -12.31 8.86
C VAL A 329 1.84 -12.67 8.73
N ALA A 330 1.50 -13.96 8.89
CA ALA A 330 0.10 -14.40 8.92
C ALA A 330 -0.72 -13.69 10.00
N ARG A 331 -0.18 -13.54 11.23
CA ARG A 331 -0.83 -12.77 12.31
C ARG A 331 -1.01 -11.30 11.93
N ALA A 332 -0.06 -10.71 11.22
CA ALA A 332 -0.22 -9.34 10.73
C ALA A 332 -1.33 -9.23 9.69
N ALA A 333 -1.42 -10.19 8.75
CA ALA A 333 -2.52 -10.26 7.78
C ALA A 333 -3.89 -10.40 8.46
N GLU A 334 -4.03 -11.32 9.41
CA GLU A 334 -5.26 -11.51 10.20
C GLU A 334 -5.67 -10.22 10.93
N ARG A 335 -4.68 -9.57 11.55
CA ARG A 335 -4.94 -8.32 12.26
C ARG A 335 -5.36 -7.19 11.31
N LEU A 336 -4.71 -7.10 10.17
CA LEU A 336 -5.02 -6.08 9.17
C LEU A 336 -6.43 -6.27 8.61
N VAL A 337 -6.82 -7.50 8.27
CA VAL A 337 -8.20 -7.85 7.89
C VAL A 337 -9.19 -7.45 8.99
N SER A 338 -8.90 -7.77 10.25
CA SER A 338 -9.77 -7.41 11.37
C SER A 338 -9.89 -5.89 11.57
N LEU A 339 -8.84 -5.11 11.31
CA LEU A 339 -8.89 -3.65 11.34
C LEU A 339 -9.77 -3.10 10.21
N MET A 340 -9.64 -3.64 9.00
CA MET A 340 -10.50 -3.26 7.86
C MET A 340 -11.97 -3.62 8.09
N GLU A 341 -12.27 -4.79 8.67
CA GLU A 341 -13.63 -5.18 9.06
C GLU A 341 -14.22 -4.23 10.13
N GLN A 342 -13.42 -3.86 11.15
CA GLN A 342 -13.85 -2.93 12.21
C GLN A 342 -14.12 -1.52 11.69
N THR A 343 -13.51 -1.12 10.59
CA THR A 343 -13.65 0.20 9.99
C THR A 343 -14.48 0.20 8.73
N ALA A 344 -15.17 -0.91 8.40
CA ALA A 344 -15.89 -1.06 7.14
C ALA A 344 -16.91 0.05 6.89
N ASP A 345 -17.67 0.43 7.92
CA ASP A 345 -18.73 1.44 7.85
C ASP A 345 -18.27 2.84 8.33
N LEU A 346 -16.96 3.02 8.55
CA LEU A 346 -16.42 4.29 9.01
C LEU A 346 -15.78 5.05 7.85
N ASP A 347 -15.80 6.36 7.94
CA ASP A 347 -15.02 7.21 7.03
C ASP A 347 -13.55 7.15 7.46
N VAL A 348 -12.69 6.56 6.61
CA VAL A 348 -11.26 6.35 6.87
C VAL A 348 -10.42 7.09 5.85
N GLU A 349 -9.25 7.52 6.29
CA GLU A 349 -8.27 8.17 5.43
C GLU A 349 -7.81 7.21 4.33
N CYS A 350 -7.84 7.70 3.07
CA CYS A 350 -7.61 6.88 1.87
C CYS A 350 -6.23 6.23 1.83
N GLY A 351 -5.17 6.95 2.22
CA GLY A 351 -3.81 6.42 2.16
C GLY A 351 -3.65 5.17 3.00
N GLY A 352 -3.97 5.24 4.30
CA GLY A 352 -3.87 4.10 5.21
C GLY A 352 -4.72 2.91 4.77
N LEU A 353 -5.95 3.17 4.30
CA LEU A 353 -6.85 2.14 3.82
C LEU A 353 -6.34 1.43 2.55
N TYR A 354 -5.92 2.20 1.55
CA TYR A 354 -5.52 1.60 0.27
C TYR A 354 -4.12 0.97 0.31
N HIS A 355 -3.20 1.44 1.15
CA HIS A 355 -1.97 0.70 1.42
C HIS A 355 -2.23 -0.63 2.12
N ALA A 356 -3.18 -0.66 3.06
CA ALA A 356 -3.64 -1.92 3.67
C ALA A 356 -4.22 -2.87 2.61
N ALA A 357 -5.11 -2.37 1.76
CA ALA A 357 -5.71 -3.17 0.69
C ALA A 357 -4.67 -3.66 -0.33
N HIS A 358 -3.73 -2.81 -0.75
CA HIS A 358 -2.65 -3.18 -1.67
C HIS A 358 -1.74 -4.26 -1.07
N GLY A 359 -1.31 -4.10 0.18
CA GLY A 359 -0.52 -5.12 0.88
C GLY A 359 -1.24 -6.46 0.96
N LEU A 360 -2.54 -6.47 1.30
CA LEU A 360 -3.35 -7.69 1.31
C LEU A 360 -3.54 -8.29 -0.08
N ALA A 361 -3.70 -7.48 -1.13
CA ALA A 361 -3.81 -7.97 -2.50
C ALA A 361 -2.51 -8.66 -2.96
N LEU A 362 -1.34 -8.08 -2.65
CA LEU A 362 -0.03 -8.68 -2.92
C LEU A 362 0.15 -10.01 -2.15
N TYR A 363 -0.20 -10.03 -0.86
CA TYR A 363 -0.12 -11.22 -0.02
C TYR A 363 -1.05 -12.33 -0.53
N ARG A 364 -2.29 -11.99 -0.82
CA ARG A 364 -3.31 -12.89 -1.34
C ARG A 364 -2.84 -13.58 -2.64
N HIS A 365 -2.27 -12.81 -3.56
CA HIS A 365 -1.74 -13.33 -4.82
C HIS A 365 -0.63 -14.37 -4.63
N ARG A 366 0.19 -14.21 -3.60
CA ARG A 366 1.39 -15.04 -3.37
C ARG A 366 1.14 -16.23 -2.44
N ILE A 367 0.22 -16.09 -1.48
CA ILE A 367 0.02 -17.08 -0.41
C ILE A 367 -1.28 -17.84 -0.54
N CYS A 368 -2.35 -17.19 -1.02
CA CYS A 368 -3.63 -17.85 -1.18
C CYS A 368 -3.66 -18.61 -2.52
N ALA A 369 -3.98 -19.89 -2.47
CA ALA A 369 -4.20 -20.66 -3.68
C ALA A 369 -5.30 -20.02 -4.56
N PRO A 370 -5.23 -20.14 -5.89
CA PRO A 370 -6.24 -19.64 -6.80
C PRO A 370 -7.61 -20.33 -6.62
#